data_89a34345140f67000f8eb8c95f627318
#
_entry.id   89a34345140f67000f8eb8c95f627318
#
_cell.length_a   1.000
_cell.length_b   1.000
_cell.length_c   1.000
_cell.angle_alpha   90.00
_cell.angle_beta   90.00
_cell.angle_gamma   90.00
#
_symmetry.space_group_name_H-M   'P 1'
#
loop_
_entity.id
_entity.type
_entity.pdbx_description
1 polymer ?
#
loop_
_entity_poly.entity_id
_entity_poly.type
_entity_poly.pdbx_seq_one_letter_code
_entity_poly.pdbx_strand_id
1 'polypeptide(L)'
;MGGLLIAGATVLGVAGCAGIESVPASGRPVPLEKTYWRLLEVEGVPVSAAADQRDAHIVFDAEKMRVTGYTGVNSFFGGYDTSGGGLRMSHMASTRRAGPPELMHLESAFLRALSATRSYRITGDRLELRDSNERVLARFQAERVSQH
;
A
#
# COMPACT_ATOMS: atom_id res chain seq x y z
N MET A 1 15.76 26.08 -73.33
CA MET A 1 16.65 26.86 -72.48
C MET A 1 15.95 26.93 -71.11
N GLY A 2 16.09 26.12 -70.22
CA GLY A 2 17.04 25.59 -69.33
C GLY A 2 16.99 26.41 -68.03
N GLY A 3 16.12 26.10 -67.08
CA GLY A 3 16.15 26.76 -65.79
C GLY A 3 15.73 25.72 -64.74
N LEU A 4 16.73 25.06 -64.15
CA LEU A 4 16.57 24.08 -63.10
C LEU A 4 16.51 24.82 -61.74
N LEU A 5 15.33 24.82 -61.11
CA LEU A 5 15.17 25.33 -59.75
C LEU A 5 15.23 24.17 -58.77
N ILE A 6 16.31 24.13 -58.00
CA ILE A 6 16.49 23.20 -56.89
C ILE A 6 15.75 23.75 -55.67
N ALA A 7 14.66 23.14 -55.27
CA ALA A 7 13.99 23.46 -54.02
C ALA A 7 14.67 22.69 -52.89
N GLY A 8 15.33 23.41 -52.00
CA GLY A 8 15.90 22.87 -50.76
C GLY A 8 14.81 22.57 -49.77
N ALA A 9 14.66 21.30 -49.42
CA ALA A 9 13.78 20.87 -48.34
C ALA A 9 14.51 21.06 -47.00
N THR A 10 14.06 22.01 -46.20
CA THR A 10 14.51 22.19 -44.83
C THR A 10 13.77 21.21 -43.96
N VAL A 11 14.47 20.19 -43.48
CA VAL A 11 13.93 19.27 -42.49
C VAL A 11 14.05 19.94 -41.13
N LEU A 12 12.91 20.38 -40.56
CA LEU A 12 12.83 20.73 -39.15
C LEU A 12 12.85 19.46 -38.32
N GLY A 13 13.94 19.25 -37.61
CA GLY A 13 14.02 18.21 -36.59
C GLY A 13 13.08 18.53 -35.41
N VAL A 14 12.05 17.76 -35.26
CA VAL A 14 11.23 17.77 -34.04
C VAL A 14 12.01 17.06 -32.97
N ALA A 15 12.55 17.85 -32.02
CA ALA A 15 13.09 17.27 -30.78
C ALA A 15 11.93 16.68 -30.00
N GLY A 16 11.75 15.37 -30.09
CA GLY A 16 10.84 14.61 -29.24
C GLY A 16 11.36 14.67 -27.82
N CYS A 17 10.64 15.38 -26.93
CA CYS A 17 10.78 15.16 -25.51
C CYS A 17 10.39 13.72 -25.24
N ALA A 18 11.36 12.88 -24.93
CA ALA A 18 11.11 11.57 -24.36
C ALA A 18 10.48 11.79 -22.98
N GLY A 19 9.14 11.81 -22.95
CA GLY A 19 8.41 11.68 -21.72
C GLY A 19 8.84 10.36 -21.07
N ILE A 20 9.29 10.42 -19.85
CA ILE A 20 9.48 9.22 -19.03
C ILE A 20 8.05 8.69 -18.81
N GLU A 21 7.57 7.87 -19.72
CA GLU A 21 6.40 7.07 -19.48
C GLU A 21 6.77 6.11 -18.37
N SER A 22 6.20 6.39 -17.19
CA SER A 22 6.17 5.43 -16.11
C SER A 22 5.51 4.18 -16.69
N VAL A 23 6.32 3.16 -16.94
CA VAL A 23 5.83 1.83 -17.34
C VAL A 23 4.83 1.44 -16.25
N PRO A 24 3.53 1.30 -16.55
CA PRO A 24 2.61 0.74 -15.57
C PRO A 24 3.17 -0.64 -15.22
N ALA A 25 3.35 -0.91 -13.95
CA ALA A 25 3.71 -2.24 -13.50
C ALA A 25 2.62 -3.18 -14.02
N SER A 26 2.88 -3.82 -15.15
CA SER A 26 1.97 -4.73 -15.85
C SER A 26 1.93 -6.04 -15.08
N GLY A 27 1.54 -5.96 -13.81
CA GLY A 27 1.33 -7.08 -12.93
C GLY A 27 -0.13 -7.07 -12.50
N ARG A 28 -0.74 -8.25 -12.53
CA ARG A 28 -2.02 -8.48 -11.89
C ARG A 28 -1.94 -7.95 -10.46
N PRO A 29 -2.94 -7.19 -9.98
CA PRO A 29 -2.92 -6.72 -8.60
C PRO A 29 -2.68 -7.87 -7.63
N VAL A 30 -1.84 -7.62 -6.64
CA VAL A 30 -1.60 -8.61 -5.57
C VAL A 30 -2.90 -8.81 -4.80
N PRO A 31 -3.32 -10.06 -4.50
CA PRO A 31 -4.55 -10.31 -3.76
C PRO A 31 -4.46 -9.73 -2.34
N LEU A 32 -5.61 -9.31 -1.79
CA LEU A 32 -5.69 -8.82 -0.41
C LEU A 32 -5.27 -9.91 0.58
N GLU A 33 -5.82 -11.11 0.38
CA GLU A 33 -5.62 -12.26 1.25
C GLU A 33 -4.30 -12.98 0.94
N LYS A 34 -3.75 -13.64 1.96
CA LYS A 34 -2.49 -14.43 1.88
C LYS A 34 -1.28 -13.61 1.46
N THR A 35 -1.35 -12.29 1.60
CA THR A 35 -0.28 -11.36 1.31
C THR A 35 0.21 -10.74 2.61
N TYR A 36 1.52 -10.64 2.76
CA TYR A 36 2.14 -9.89 3.85
C TYR A 36 2.21 -8.42 3.45
N TRP A 37 1.39 -7.60 4.10
CA TRP A 37 1.29 -6.17 3.83
C TRP A 37 2.09 -5.39 4.87
N ARG A 38 3.30 -4.95 4.52
CA ARG A 38 4.14 -4.11 5.37
C ARG A 38 3.61 -2.68 5.41
N LEU A 39 3.46 -2.12 6.59
CA LEU A 39 2.99 -0.75 6.80
C LEU A 39 4.05 0.25 6.32
N LEU A 40 3.65 1.19 5.47
CA LEU A 40 4.49 2.28 4.98
C LEU A 40 4.15 3.63 5.61
N GLU A 41 2.86 3.85 5.85
CA GLU A 41 2.33 5.13 6.31
C GLU A 41 1.02 4.91 7.05
N VAL A 42 0.79 5.64 8.11
CA VAL A 42 -0.48 5.70 8.83
C VAL A 42 -0.81 7.15 9.20
N GLU A 43 -2.07 7.54 8.95
CA GLU A 43 -2.57 8.91 9.19
C GLU A 43 -1.65 10.01 8.58
N GLY A 44 -1.06 9.75 7.40
CA GLY A 44 -0.15 10.66 6.70
C GLY A 44 1.28 10.68 7.25
N VAL A 45 1.60 9.86 8.26
CA VAL A 45 2.93 9.79 8.86
C VAL A 45 3.67 8.56 8.33
N PRO A 46 4.83 8.75 7.66
CA PRO A 46 5.65 7.63 7.20
C PRO A 46 6.16 6.77 8.36
N VAL A 47 6.16 5.46 8.15
CA VAL A 47 6.67 4.48 9.11
C VAL A 47 8.02 3.98 8.61
N SER A 48 9.06 4.25 9.37
CA SER A 48 10.41 3.73 9.08
C SER A 48 10.59 2.38 9.80
N ALA A 49 10.99 1.36 9.03
CA ALA A 49 11.47 0.13 9.63
C ALA A 49 12.87 0.37 10.19
N ALA A 50 13.07 0.12 11.48
CA ALA A 50 14.43 0.01 12.02
C ALA A 50 15.02 -1.32 11.56
N ALA A 51 16.29 -1.33 11.17
CA ALA A 51 16.96 -2.46 10.51
C ALA A 51 16.95 -3.77 11.31
N ASP A 52 16.71 -3.71 12.60
CA ASP A 52 16.70 -4.80 13.58
C ASP A 52 15.34 -5.02 14.26
N GLN A 53 14.29 -4.33 13.81
CA GLN A 53 12.94 -4.50 14.34
C GLN A 53 12.02 -5.15 13.30
N ARG A 54 11.12 -6.00 13.81
CA ARG A 54 10.07 -6.57 13.00
C ARG A 54 9.12 -5.47 12.50
N ASP A 55 8.87 -5.45 11.20
CA ASP A 55 7.99 -4.47 10.58
C ASP A 55 6.55 -4.52 11.10
N ALA A 56 5.93 -3.36 11.24
CA ALA A 56 4.49 -3.28 11.41
C ALA A 56 3.83 -3.78 10.11
N HIS A 57 2.87 -4.69 10.24
CA HIS A 57 2.26 -5.35 9.09
C HIS A 57 0.87 -5.89 9.39
N ILE A 58 0.16 -6.28 8.34
CA ILE A 58 -1.16 -6.91 8.40
C ILE A 58 -1.24 -8.06 7.39
N VAL A 59 -1.97 -9.11 7.74
CA VAL A 59 -2.25 -10.28 6.89
C VAL A 59 -3.72 -10.64 7.00
N PHE A 60 -4.39 -10.87 5.88
CA PHE A 60 -5.77 -11.33 5.80
C PHE A 60 -5.83 -12.82 5.45
N ASP A 61 -6.59 -13.57 6.21
CA ASP A 61 -6.83 -15.00 6.01
C ASP A 61 -8.30 -15.21 5.63
N ALA A 62 -8.55 -15.51 4.36
CA ALA A 62 -9.90 -15.69 3.82
C ALA A 62 -10.59 -16.95 4.36
N GLU A 63 -9.85 -18.01 4.69
CA GLU A 63 -10.42 -19.25 5.16
C GLU A 63 -11.03 -19.11 6.58
N LYS A 64 -10.40 -18.26 7.38
CA LYS A 64 -10.82 -18.00 8.77
C LYS A 64 -11.58 -16.68 8.92
N MET A 65 -11.70 -15.88 7.85
CA MET A 65 -12.19 -14.49 7.88
C MET A 65 -11.52 -13.69 9.01
N ARG A 66 -10.22 -13.85 9.14
CA ARG A 66 -9.40 -13.27 10.19
C ARG A 66 -8.31 -12.37 9.64
N VAL A 67 -8.11 -11.27 10.33
CA VAL A 67 -6.98 -10.39 10.15
C VAL A 67 -6.02 -10.55 11.31
N THR A 68 -4.72 -10.59 11.02
CA THR A 68 -3.64 -10.65 12.02
C THR A 68 -2.56 -9.66 11.63
N GLY A 69 -1.75 -9.27 12.58
CA GLY A 69 -0.63 -8.39 12.31
C GLY A 69 0.21 -8.06 13.51
N TYR A 70 1.05 -7.07 13.31
CA TYR A 70 1.98 -6.56 14.32
C TYR A 70 2.08 -5.04 14.20
N THR A 71 2.05 -4.36 15.33
CA THR A 71 2.02 -2.88 15.36
C THR A 71 3.41 -2.23 15.40
N GLY A 72 4.45 -3.01 15.56
CA GLY A 72 5.79 -2.57 15.94
C GLY A 72 6.11 -2.88 17.40
N VAL A 73 5.09 -3.09 18.25
CA VAL A 73 5.22 -3.46 19.67
C VAL A 73 4.40 -4.70 19.98
N ASN A 74 3.14 -4.72 19.54
CA ASN A 74 2.16 -5.74 19.90
C ASN A 74 1.63 -6.49 18.69
N SER A 75 1.38 -7.78 18.87
CA SER A 75 0.59 -8.56 17.90
C SER A 75 -0.88 -8.25 18.09
N PHE A 76 -1.62 -8.22 16.98
CA PHE A 76 -3.06 -8.05 17.01
C PHE A 76 -3.75 -9.08 16.12
N PHE A 77 -5.03 -9.29 16.37
CA PHE A 77 -5.92 -10.09 15.52
C PHE A 77 -7.35 -9.59 15.63
N GLY A 78 -8.17 -9.96 14.66
CA GLY A 78 -9.59 -9.65 14.63
C GLY A 78 -10.30 -10.37 13.50
N GLY A 79 -11.58 -10.11 13.34
CA GLY A 79 -12.35 -10.51 12.17
C GLY A 79 -12.30 -9.45 11.09
N TYR A 80 -12.61 -9.82 9.85
CA TYR A 80 -12.87 -8.87 8.79
C TYR A 80 -14.00 -9.35 7.89
N ASP A 81 -14.57 -8.40 7.16
CA ASP A 81 -15.66 -8.63 6.21
C ASP A 81 -15.45 -7.73 4.99
N THR A 82 -15.60 -8.31 3.80
CA THR A 82 -15.49 -7.62 2.50
C THR A 82 -16.83 -7.57 1.76
N SER A 83 -17.94 -7.85 2.41
CA SER A 83 -19.27 -7.80 1.79
C SER A 83 -19.57 -6.40 1.22
N GLY A 84 -20.29 -6.35 0.10
CA GLY A 84 -20.61 -5.10 -0.57
C GLY A 84 -19.42 -4.38 -1.22
N GLY A 85 -18.28 -5.05 -1.40
CA GLY A 85 -17.07 -4.47 -2.00
C GLY A 85 -16.29 -3.56 -1.05
N GLY A 86 -16.67 -3.50 0.24
CA GLY A 86 -15.97 -2.76 1.28
C GLY A 86 -14.93 -3.58 2.01
N LEU A 87 -14.43 -3.05 3.09
CA LEU A 87 -13.58 -3.76 4.06
C LEU A 87 -13.87 -3.20 5.45
N ARG A 88 -14.26 -4.08 6.36
CA ARG A 88 -14.48 -3.74 7.77
C ARG A 88 -13.75 -4.73 8.65
N MET A 89 -13.10 -4.21 9.67
CA MET A 89 -12.47 -5.03 10.70
C MET A 89 -13.24 -4.91 12.00
N SER A 90 -13.34 -5.99 12.73
CA SER A 90 -14.13 -6.08 13.95
C SER A 90 -13.45 -6.96 15.01
N HIS A 91 -13.83 -6.77 16.26
CA HIS A 91 -13.33 -7.57 17.39
C HIS A 91 -11.80 -7.58 17.47
N MET A 92 -11.20 -6.42 17.22
CA MET A 92 -9.76 -6.27 17.27
C MET A 92 -9.26 -6.43 18.71
N ALA A 93 -8.30 -7.32 18.88
CA ALA A 93 -7.60 -7.54 20.15
C ALA A 93 -6.09 -7.49 19.92
N SER A 94 -5.36 -7.00 20.89
CA SER A 94 -3.90 -6.93 20.83
C SER A 94 -3.27 -7.36 22.15
N THR A 95 -2.03 -7.82 22.09
CA THR A 95 -1.20 -7.97 23.29
C THR A 95 -0.93 -6.60 23.90
N ARG A 96 -0.55 -6.56 25.17
CA ARG A 96 -0.36 -5.31 25.92
C ARG A 96 1.06 -5.22 26.46
N ARG A 97 2.03 -5.15 25.56
CA ARG A 97 3.41 -4.86 25.93
C ARG A 97 3.62 -3.34 25.86
N ALA A 98 4.35 -2.81 26.82
CA ALA A 98 4.84 -1.44 26.75
C ALA A 98 6.08 -1.38 25.86
N GLY A 99 6.18 -0.34 25.06
CA GLY A 99 7.31 -0.06 24.19
C GLY A 99 7.73 1.39 24.26
N PRO A 100 8.71 1.82 23.47
CA PRO A 100 9.07 3.23 23.33
C PRO A 100 7.86 4.09 22.96
N PRO A 101 7.77 5.34 23.46
CA PRO A 101 6.62 6.21 23.22
C PRO A 101 6.24 6.36 21.74
N GLU A 102 7.21 6.46 20.86
CA GLU A 102 7.00 6.59 19.41
C GLU A 102 6.28 5.37 18.81
N LEU A 103 6.66 4.18 19.25
CA LEU A 103 6.02 2.94 18.80
C LEU A 103 4.62 2.76 19.42
N MET A 104 4.38 3.26 20.62
CA MET A 104 3.06 3.26 21.24
C MET A 104 2.12 4.26 20.55
N HIS A 105 2.63 5.40 20.08
CA HIS A 105 1.87 6.32 19.22
C HIS A 105 1.53 5.69 17.87
N LEU A 106 2.50 5.04 17.25
CA LEU A 106 2.28 4.28 16.00
C LEU A 106 1.21 3.20 16.17
N GLU A 107 1.29 2.41 17.24
CA GLU A 107 0.29 1.39 17.56
C GLU A 107 -1.11 1.99 17.66
N SER A 108 -1.25 3.07 18.42
CA SER A 108 -2.53 3.74 18.60
C SER A 108 -3.10 4.25 17.29
N ALA A 109 -2.29 4.88 16.44
CA ALA A 109 -2.68 5.36 15.12
C ALA A 109 -3.06 4.20 14.21
N PHE A 110 -2.27 3.14 14.20
CA PHE A 110 -2.51 1.97 13.36
C PHE A 110 -3.82 1.26 13.73
N LEU A 111 -4.06 0.99 15.01
CA LEU A 111 -5.30 0.36 15.46
C LEU A 111 -6.54 1.24 15.20
N ARG A 112 -6.42 2.58 15.34
CA ARG A 112 -7.49 3.50 14.93
C ARG A 112 -7.77 3.42 13.44
N ALA A 113 -6.75 3.42 12.59
CA ALA A 113 -6.89 3.29 11.15
C ALA A 113 -7.60 2.00 10.75
N LEU A 114 -7.23 0.87 11.36
CA LEU A 114 -7.90 -0.41 11.12
C LEU A 114 -9.38 -0.36 11.49
N SER A 115 -9.71 0.20 12.64
CA SER A 115 -11.10 0.32 13.14
C SER A 115 -11.95 1.27 12.27
N ALA A 116 -11.35 2.31 11.72
CA ALA A 116 -12.02 3.30 10.86
C ALA A 116 -12.14 2.86 9.40
N THR A 117 -11.48 1.79 8.99
CA THR A 117 -11.49 1.30 7.61
C THR A 117 -12.89 0.89 7.17
N ARG A 118 -13.29 1.33 5.96
CA ARG A 118 -14.57 0.99 5.32
C ARG A 118 -14.40 0.48 3.90
N SER A 119 -13.30 0.80 3.25
CA SER A 119 -12.94 0.33 1.92
C SER A 119 -11.43 0.17 1.78
N TYR A 120 -11.02 -0.43 0.69
CA TYR A 120 -9.62 -0.58 0.34
C TYR A 120 -9.40 -0.45 -1.16
N ARG A 121 -8.18 -0.16 -1.54
CA ARG A 121 -7.74 -0.18 -2.94
C ARG A 121 -6.39 -0.85 -3.05
N ILE A 122 -6.24 -1.72 -4.04
CA ILE A 122 -4.96 -2.32 -4.40
C ILE A 122 -4.59 -1.86 -5.79
N THR A 123 -3.38 -1.31 -5.92
CA THR A 123 -2.79 -0.89 -7.19
C THR A 123 -1.41 -1.52 -7.28
N GLY A 124 -1.27 -2.52 -8.16
CA GLY A 124 -0.05 -3.32 -8.24
C GLY A 124 0.22 -4.04 -6.91
N ASP A 125 1.29 -3.67 -6.25
CA ASP A 125 1.75 -4.20 -4.96
C ASP A 125 1.51 -3.24 -3.78
N ARG A 126 0.66 -2.23 -3.96
CA ARG A 126 0.29 -1.23 -2.95
C ARG A 126 -1.14 -1.40 -2.49
N LEU A 127 -1.35 -1.43 -1.17
CA LEU A 127 -2.66 -1.44 -0.53
C LEU A 127 -2.89 -0.12 0.19
N GLU A 128 -4.06 0.47 -0.03
CA GLU A 128 -4.57 1.60 0.75
C GLU A 128 -5.82 1.16 1.51
N LEU A 129 -5.86 1.43 2.80
CA LEU A 129 -7.07 1.36 3.62
C LEU A 129 -7.70 2.75 3.68
N ARG A 130 -9.02 2.83 3.52
CA ARG A 130 -9.76 4.08 3.40
C ARG A 130 -10.97 4.12 4.32
N ASP A 131 -11.32 5.32 4.77
CA ASP A 131 -12.52 5.56 5.57
C ASP A 131 -13.79 5.69 4.69
N SER A 132 -14.92 6.00 5.32
CA SER A 132 -16.20 6.21 4.63
C SER A 132 -16.22 7.42 3.69
N ASN A 133 -15.26 8.33 3.81
CA ASN A 133 -15.09 9.51 2.95
C ASN A 133 -13.98 9.31 1.91
N GLU A 134 -13.55 8.07 1.67
CA GLU A 134 -12.47 7.70 0.76
C GLU A 134 -11.09 8.30 1.11
N ARG A 135 -10.91 8.81 2.32
CA ARG A 135 -9.60 9.27 2.78
C ARG A 135 -8.72 8.10 3.12
N VAL A 136 -7.47 8.17 2.69
CA VAL A 136 -6.47 7.14 2.99
C VAL A 136 -6.07 7.21 4.46
N LEU A 137 -6.27 6.10 5.16
CA LEU A 137 -5.92 5.94 6.57
C LEU A 137 -4.55 5.31 6.76
N ALA A 138 -4.20 4.35 5.89
CA ALA A 138 -2.93 3.66 5.94
C ALA A 138 -2.53 3.16 4.54
N ARG A 139 -1.22 3.11 4.28
CA ARG A 139 -0.62 2.57 3.06
C ARG A 139 0.34 1.45 3.38
N PHE A 140 0.33 0.44 2.53
CA PHE A 140 1.13 -0.76 2.70
C PHE A 140 1.80 -1.17 1.39
N GLN A 141 2.89 -1.92 1.53
CA GLN A 141 3.60 -2.59 0.45
C GLN A 141 3.46 -4.09 0.62
N ALA A 142 3.11 -4.78 -0.46
CA ALA A 142 3.17 -6.24 -0.48
C ALA A 142 4.63 -6.69 -0.38
N GLU A 143 4.94 -7.52 0.58
CA GLU A 143 6.22 -8.20 0.67
C GLU A 143 6.07 -9.60 0.08
N ARG A 144 6.97 -9.94 -0.83
CA ARG A 144 7.09 -11.32 -1.29
C ARG A 144 7.75 -12.11 -0.18
N VAL A 145 7.02 -13.03 0.41
CA VAL A 145 7.62 -14.04 1.28
C VAL A 145 8.53 -14.88 0.38
N SER A 146 9.82 -14.57 0.39
CA SER A 146 10.82 -15.43 -0.24
C SER A 146 10.76 -16.76 0.49
N GLN A 147 10.19 -17.77 -0.16
CA GLN A 147 10.27 -19.13 0.34
C GLN A 147 11.73 -19.56 0.22
N HIS A 148 12.38 -19.65 1.35
CA HIS A 148 13.68 -20.31 1.49
C HIS A 148 13.44 -21.75 1.89
#